data_630fa1dfa0487d784d658f7cc9edc143
#
_entry.id   630fa1dfa0487d784d658f7cc9edc143
#
_cell.length_a   1.000
_cell.length_b   1.000
_cell.length_c   1.000
_cell.angle_alpha   90.00
_cell.angle_beta   90.00
_cell.angle_gamma   90.00
#
_symmetry.space_group_name_H-M   'P 1'
#
loop_
_entity.id
_entity.type
_entity.pdbx_description
1 polymer ?
#
loop_
_entity_poly.entity_id
_entity_poly.type
_entity_poly.pdbx_seq_one_letter_code
_entity_poly.pdbx_strand_id
1 'polypeptide(L)'
;MYVSQQLRRLHILLVDNDTHIRDKVQQALGNGFILRSARSLDEAWHALEEYSPDVLICEMLLPDAGGVDLCRLVRRSPALQHVPIMILTTLSTLQDKIAGFEAGADDYVVKPFDARHLIARIRLLSRIKRLEYDRG
;
A
#
# COMPACT_ATOMS: atom_id res chain seq x y z
N MET A 1 -3.42 -17.57 -21.54
CA MET A 1 -2.10 -17.05 -21.24
C MET A 1 -2.06 -15.54 -21.24
N TYR A 2 -2.05 -14.92 -22.39
CA TYR A 2 -2.09 -13.48 -22.48
C TYR A 2 -3.35 -12.90 -21.81
N VAL A 3 -4.50 -13.47 -22.14
CA VAL A 3 -5.77 -13.05 -21.56
C VAL A 3 -5.81 -13.27 -20.05
N SER A 4 -5.22 -14.36 -19.57
CA SER A 4 -5.18 -14.67 -18.13
C SER A 4 -4.43 -13.60 -17.36
N GLN A 5 -3.32 -13.09 -17.89
CA GLN A 5 -2.55 -12.03 -17.22
C GLN A 5 -3.34 -10.73 -17.13
N GLN A 6 -4.10 -10.40 -18.17
CA GLN A 6 -4.94 -9.20 -18.17
C GLN A 6 -6.07 -9.27 -17.16
N LEU A 7 -6.57 -10.49 -16.89
CA LEU A 7 -7.65 -10.72 -15.95
C LEU A 7 -7.17 -10.95 -14.51
N ARG A 8 -5.85 -11.02 -14.30
CA ARG A 8 -5.30 -11.22 -12.97
C ARG A 8 -5.63 -10.01 -12.08
N ARG A 9 -6.20 -10.32 -10.91
CA ARG A 9 -6.51 -9.28 -9.93
C ARG A 9 -5.26 -8.88 -9.17
N LEU A 10 -5.15 -7.59 -8.86
CA LEU A 10 -4.05 -7.07 -8.05
C LEU A 10 -4.25 -7.41 -6.58
N HIS A 11 -3.16 -7.78 -5.92
CA HIS A 11 -3.14 -8.05 -4.49
C HIS A 11 -2.74 -6.80 -3.73
N ILE A 12 -3.60 -6.37 -2.82
CA ILE A 12 -3.39 -5.18 -2.00
C ILE A 12 -3.26 -5.62 -0.55
N LEU A 13 -2.22 -5.13 0.12
CA LEU A 13 -2.12 -5.27 1.57
C LEU A 13 -2.40 -3.91 2.19
N LEU A 14 -3.44 -3.84 3.02
CA LEU A 14 -3.80 -2.63 3.77
C LEU A 14 -3.36 -2.79 5.22
N VAL A 15 -2.57 -1.84 5.71
CA VAL A 15 -2.10 -1.82 7.09
C VAL A 15 -2.74 -0.64 7.81
N ASP A 16 -3.75 -0.93 8.62
CA ASP A 16 -4.52 0.07 9.35
C ASP A 16 -5.29 -0.64 10.46
N ASN A 17 -5.26 -0.11 11.66
CA ASN A 17 -5.99 -0.72 12.78
C ASN A 17 -7.46 -0.29 12.87
N ASP A 18 -7.90 0.61 11.99
CA ASP A 18 -9.29 1.08 11.94
C ASP A 18 -10.12 0.19 11.02
N THR A 19 -11.06 -0.55 11.60
CA THR A 19 -11.93 -1.47 10.84
C THR A 19 -12.86 -0.73 9.88
N HIS A 20 -13.24 0.52 10.19
CA HIS A 20 -14.04 1.32 9.26
C HIS A 20 -13.29 1.63 7.97
N ILE A 21 -12.01 1.94 8.08
CA ILE A 21 -11.19 2.21 6.91
C ILE A 21 -11.03 0.94 6.08
N ARG A 22 -10.82 -0.20 6.73
CA ARG A 22 -10.74 -1.49 6.01
C ARG A 22 -12.02 -1.73 5.20
N ASP A 23 -13.17 -1.52 5.83
CA ASP A 23 -14.46 -1.74 5.15
C ASP A 23 -14.65 -0.77 3.97
N LYS A 24 -14.29 0.51 4.14
CA LYS A 24 -14.37 1.50 3.07
C LYS A 24 -13.46 1.17 1.90
N VAL A 25 -12.24 0.73 2.19
CA VAL A 25 -11.30 0.31 1.15
C VAL A 25 -11.83 -0.93 0.44
N GLN A 26 -12.36 -1.90 1.18
CA GLN A 26 -12.94 -3.10 0.59
C GLN A 26 -14.09 -2.75 -0.35
N GLN A 27 -14.97 -1.84 0.05
CA GLN A 27 -16.08 -1.40 -0.79
C GLN A 27 -15.57 -0.67 -2.03
N ALA A 28 -14.55 0.17 -1.88
CA ALA A 28 -13.98 0.91 -3.01
C ALA A 28 -13.36 -0.03 -4.03
N LEU A 29 -12.61 -1.04 -3.57
CA LEU A 29 -11.91 -1.97 -4.45
C LEU A 29 -12.85 -2.98 -5.11
N GLY A 30 -13.89 -3.41 -4.39
CA GLY A 30 -14.83 -4.41 -4.90
C GLY A 30 -14.16 -5.71 -5.28
N ASN A 31 -14.70 -6.37 -6.30
CA ASN A 31 -14.20 -7.69 -6.73
C ASN A 31 -13.02 -7.61 -7.70
N GLY A 32 -12.59 -6.40 -8.06
CA GLY A 32 -11.47 -6.21 -8.99
C GLY A 32 -10.09 -6.44 -8.38
N PHE A 33 -10.03 -6.57 -7.05
CA PHE A 33 -8.78 -6.69 -6.29
C PHE A 33 -8.91 -7.77 -5.24
N ILE A 34 -7.76 -8.27 -4.79
CA ILE A 34 -7.69 -9.18 -3.64
C ILE A 34 -7.11 -8.36 -2.50
N LEU A 35 -7.90 -8.13 -1.46
CA LEU A 35 -7.49 -7.31 -0.32
C LEU A 35 -7.18 -8.21 0.88
N ARG A 36 -5.98 -8.04 1.43
CA ARG A 36 -5.63 -8.53 2.76
C ARG A 36 -5.38 -7.33 3.65
N SER A 37 -5.61 -7.51 4.95
CA SER A 37 -5.41 -6.41 5.90
C SER A 37 -4.58 -6.88 7.09
N ALA A 38 -3.84 -5.94 7.66
CA ALA A 38 -3.06 -6.11 8.87
C ALA A 38 -3.34 -4.90 9.76
N ARG A 39 -3.32 -5.07 11.07
CA ARG A 39 -3.69 -4.02 12.01
C ARG A 39 -2.51 -3.35 12.68
N SER A 40 -1.30 -3.84 12.41
CA SER A 40 -0.08 -3.37 13.07
C SER A 40 1.11 -3.61 12.15
N LEU A 41 2.24 -3.01 12.50
CA LEU A 41 3.49 -3.28 11.80
C LEU A 41 3.85 -4.76 11.89
N ASP A 42 3.69 -5.35 13.06
CA ASP A 42 4.02 -6.76 13.27
C ASP A 42 3.19 -7.69 12.37
N GLU A 43 1.87 -7.48 12.34
CA GLU A 43 0.99 -8.26 11.45
C GLU A 43 1.34 -8.05 9.98
N ALA A 44 1.64 -6.79 9.62
CA ALA A 44 2.02 -6.47 8.24
C ALA A 44 3.30 -7.19 7.83
N TRP A 45 4.30 -7.20 8.70
CA TRP A 45 5.57 -7.86 8.41
C TRP A 45 5.40 -9.36 8.21
N HIS A 46 4.58 -10.00 9.06
CA HIS A 46 4.26 -11.42 8.89
C HIS A 46 3.59 -11.70 7.54
N ALA A 47 2.65 -10.85 7.13
CA ALA A 47 1.99 -10.99 5.83
C ALA A 47 2.99 -10.83 4.69
N LEU A 48 3.89 -9.86 4.79
CA LEU A 48 4.91 -9.60 3.76
C LEU A 48 5.93 -10.72 3.65
N GLU A 49 6.18 -11.46 4.72
CA GLU A 49 7.04 -12.65 4.67
C GLU A 49 6.40 -13.78 3.88
N GLU A 50 5.07 -13.84 3.85
CA GLU A 50 4.35 -14.88 3.11
C GLU A 50 4.22 -14.57 1.63
N TYR A 51 4.04 -13.30 1.27
CA TYR A 51 3.83 -12.92 -0.13
C TYR A 51 4.16 -11.44 -0.34
N SER A 52 4.45 -11.09 -1.59
CA SER A 52 4.70 -9.70 -1.98
C SER A 52 3.43 -9.13 -2.64
N PRO A 53 2.80 -8.11 -2.03
CA PRO A 53 1.62 -7.50 -2.66
C PRO A 53 2.00 -6.66 -3.88
N ASP A 54 1.02 -6.40 -4.73
CA ASP A 54 1.20 -5.49 -5.86
C ASP A 54 1.25 -4.02 -5.41
N VAL A 55 0.54 -3.69 -4.31
CA VAL A 55 0.61 -2.38 -3.66
C VAL A 55 0.41 -2.56 -2.16
N LEU A 56 1.23 -1.88 -1.38
CA LEU A 56 1.10 -1.78 0.07
C LEU A 56 0.48 -0.43 0.41
N ILE A 57 -0.64 -0.43 1.12
CA ILE A 57 -1.29 0.79 1.62
C ILE A 57 -1.10 0.82 3.13
N CYS A 58 -0.54 1.90 3.65
CA CYS A 58 -0.15 1.96 5.05
C CYS A 58 -0.59 3.25 5.73
N GLU A 59 -1.21 3.10 6.91
CA GLU A 59 -1.50 4.21 7.81
C GLU A 59 -0.21 4.67 8.49
N MET A 60 -0.07 5.99 8.72
CA MET A 60 1.08 6.56 9.45
C MET A 60 1.06 6.22 10.93
N LEU A 61 -0.12 6.16 11.54
CA LEU A 61 -0.29 5.95 12.98
C LEU A 61 -0.76 4.53 13.23
N LEU A 62 0.18 3.65 13.54
CA LEU A 62 -0.10 2.25 13.87
C LEU A 62 0.05 2.05 15.38
N PRO A 63 -0.59 1.03 15.97
CA PRO A 63 -0.56 0.85 17.42
C PRO A 63 0.83 0.51 17.98
N ASP A 64 1.69 -0.12 17.20
CA ASP A 64 3.01 -0.58 17.65
C ASP A 64 4.17 0.20 17.03
N ALA A 65 3.92 1.05 16.03
CA ALA A 65 5.00 1.78 15.36
C ALA A 65 4.41 2.85 14.43
N GLY A 66 5.26 3.64 13.81
CA GLY A 66 4.85 4.54 12.73
C GLY A 66 4.82 3.82 11.39
N GLY A 67 3.95 4.26 10.50
CA GLY A 67 3.92 3.73 9.12
C GLY A 67 5.23 3.97 8.39
N VAL A 68 5.95 5.04 8.73
CA VAL A 68 7.29 5.31 8.17
C VAL A 68 8.29 4.22 8.52
N ASP A 69 8.15 3.58 9.69
CA ASP A 69 9.03 2.48 10.08
C ASP A 69 8.81 1.26 9.17
N LEU A 70 7.57 0.97 8.85
CA LEU A 70 7.25 -0.11 7.91
C LEU A 70 7.81 0.19 6.52
N CYS A 71 7.66 1.42 6.04
CA CYS A 71 8.23 1.84 4.75
C CYS A 71 9.73 1.58 4.70
N ARG A 72 10.45 1.98 5.76
CA ARG A 72 11.90 1.80 5.82
C ARG A 72 12.28 0.32 5.81
N LEU A 73 11.55 -0.51 6.56
CA LEU A 73 11.80 -1.95 6.59
C LEU A 73 11.63 -2.58 5.21
N VAL A 74 10.57 -2.20 4.51
CA VAL A 74 10.28 -2.69 3.16
C VAL A 74 11.42 -2.29 2.20
N ARG A 75 11.85 -1.04 2.26
CA ARG A 75 12.91 -0.54 1.36
C ARG A 75 14.27 -1.18 1.63
N ARG A 76 14.51 -1.67 2.83
CA ARG A 76 15.75 -2.36 3.20
C ARG A 76 15.73 -3.84 2.85
N SER A 77 14.56 -4.40 2.60
CA SER A 77 14.42 -5.82 2.28
C SER A 77 14.69 -6.07 0.80
N PRO A 78 15.69 -6.88 0.43
CA PRO A 78 15.95 -7.17 -0.99
C PRO A 78 14.75 -7.80 -1.70
N ALA A 79 13.95 -8.59 -0.99
CA ALA A 79 12.76 -9.23 -1.57
C ALA A 79 11.60 -8.28 -1.77
N LEU A 80 11.53 -7.17 -1.01
CA LEU A 80 10.36 -6.30 -0.96
C LEU A 80 10.64 -4.86 -1.40
N GLN A 81 11.91 -4.49 -1.62
CA GLN A 81 12.29 -3.09 -1.79
C GLN A 81 11.61 -2.39 -2.98
N HIS A 82 11.09 -3.13 -3.92
CA HIS A 82 10.40 -2.58 -5.10
C HIS A 82 8.89 -2.56 -4.97
N VAL A 83 8.33 -3.00 -3.83
CA VAL A 83 6.88 -2.97 -3.62
C VAL A 83 6.41 -1.52 -3.57
N PRO A 84 5.41 -1.13 -4.38
CA PRO A 84 4.86 0.21 -4.33
C PRO A 84 4.18 0.46 -2.99
N ILE A 85 4.42 1.62 -2.39
CA ILE A 85 3.85 1.97 -1.09
C ILE A 85 3.03 3.26 -1.22
N MET A 86 1.78 3.19 -0.81
CA MET A 86 0.91 4.34 -0.65
C MET A 86 0.64 4.56 0.83
N ILE A 87 0.84 5.77 1.32
CA ILE A 87 0.38 6.15 2.65
C ILE A 87 -1.05 6.63 2.54
N LEU A 88 -1.92 6.16 3.43
CA LEU A 88 -3.32 6.56 3.52
C LEU A 88 -3.61 6.91 4.98
N THR A 89 -3.76 8.21 5.28
CA THR A 89 -3.79 8.69 6.65
C THR A 89 -4.56 10.01 6.75
N THR A 90 -4.97 10.39 7.97
CA THR A 90 -5.55 11.71 8.23
C THR A 90 -4.49 12.79 8.38
N LEU A 91 -3.23 12.44 8.57
CA LEU A 91 -2.15 13.41 8.70
C LEU A 91 -1.92 14.11 7.37
N SER A 92 -2.09 15.43 7.33
CA SER A 92 -2.16 16.18 6.07
C SER A 92 -1.17 17.33 5.95
N THR A 93 -0.28 17.53 6.94
CA THR A 93 0.68 18.63 6.86
C THR A 93 1.77 18.34 5.83
N LEU A 94 2.41 19.39 5.36
CA LEU A 94 3.54 19.25 4.44
C LEU A 94 4.66 18.40 5.08
N GLN A 95 4.92 18.60 6.36
CA GLN A 95 5.95 17.86 7.09
C GLN A 95 5.62 16.36 7.13
N ASP A 96 4.35 16.01 7.34
CA ASP A 96 3.90 14.62 7.34
C ASP A 96 4.16 13.98 5.98
N LYS A 97 3.82 14.69 4.90
CA LYS A 97 4.01 14.19 3.53
C LYS A 97 5.48 14.01 3.21
N ILE A 98 6.31 14.97 3.59
CA ILE A 98 7.75 14.87 3.38
C ILE A 98 8.31 13.66 4.11
N ALA A 99 7.92 13.47 5.38
CA ALA A 99 8.38 12.32 6.16
C ALA A 99 8.01 11.00 5.50
N GLY A 100 6.79 10.90 4.97
CA GLY A 100 6.34 9.71 4.27
C GLY A 100 7.17 9.41 3.03
N PHE A 101 7.38 10.41 2.18
CA PHE A 101 8.17 10.24 0.96
C PHE A 101 9.64 9.94 1.27
N GLU A 102 10.20 10.60 2.27
CA GLU A 102 11.60 10.33 2.66
C GLU A 102 11.78 8.92 3.22
N ALA A 103 10.74 8.37 3.84
CA ALA A 103 10.79 6.99 4.34
C ALA A 103 10.69 5.96 3.22
N GLY A 104 10.28 6.37 2.01
CA GLY A 104 10.22 5.49 0.85
C GLY A 104 8.83 5.29 0.26
N ALA A 105 7.82 6.05 0.70
CA ALA A 105 6.50 5.97 0.09
C ALA A 105 6.52 6.54 -1.33
N ASP A 106 5.72 5.96 -2.20
CA ASP A 106 5.58 6.40 -3.60
C ASP A 106 4.40 7.34 -3.78
N ASP A 107 3.43 7.30 -2.87
CA ASP A 107 2.25 8.14 -2.93
C ASP A 107 1.72 8.41 -1.53
N TYR A 108 0.88 9.44 -1.42
CA TYR A 108 0.35 9.90 -0.14
C TYR A 108 -1.08 10.38 -0.36
N VAL A 109 -2.04 9.69 0.25
CA VAL A 109 -3.47 10.02 0.12
C VAL A 109 -4.01 10.34 1.51
N VAL A 110 -4.72 11.48 1.61
CA VAL A 110 -5.28 11.94 2.88
C VAL A 110 -6.72 11.45 3.01
N LYS A 111 -7.07 10.94 4.19
CA LYS A 111 -8.45 10.56 4.52
C LYS A 111 -9.26 11.81 4.83
N PRO A 112 -10.54 11.87 4.45
CA PRO A 112 -11.28 10.85 3.73
C PRO A 112 -10.92 10.80 2.25
N PHE A 113 -11.01 9.63 1.63
CA PHE A 113 -10.65 9.43 0.25
C PHE A 113 -11.88 9.23 -0.64
N ASP A 114 -11.72 9.55 -1.92
CA ASP A 114 -12.71 9.22 -2.96
C ASP A 114 -12.34 7.86 -3.54
N ALA A 115 -13.33 6.96 -3.68
CA ALA A 115 -13.09 5.58 -4.13
C ALA A 115 -12.43 5.52 -5.51
N ARG A 116 -12.91 6.34 -6.46
CA ARG A 116 -12.37 6.32 -7.83
C ARG A 116 -10.95 6.86 -7.86
N HIS A 117 -10.67 7.87 -7.06
CA HIS A 117 -9.32 8.43 -6.92
C HIS A 117 -8.36 7.38 -6.36
N LEU A 118 -8.79 6.69 -5.31
CA LEU A 118 -7.97 5.64 -4.69
C LEU A 118 -7.63 4.53 -5.70
N ILE A 119 -8.63 4.03 -6.43
CA ILE A 119 -8.42 2.98 -7.43
C ILE A 119 -7.46 3.44 -8.52
N ALA A 120 -7.64 4.67 -9.03
CA ALA A 120 -6.77 5.21 -10.07
C ALA A 120 -5.31 5.27 -9.61
N ARG A 121 -5.08 5.71 -8.35
CA ARG A 121 -3.74 5.79 -7.79
C ARG A 121 -3.12 4.40 -7.63
N ILE A 122 -3.89 3.43 -7.14
CA ILE A 122 -3.42 2.06 -6.98
C ILE A 122 -2.98 1.48 -8.33
N ARG A 123 -3.80 1.65 -9.36
CA ARG A 123 -3.48 1.14 -10.69
C ARG A 123 -2.23 1.79 -11.26
N LEU A 124 -2.11 3.11 -11.08
CA LEU A 124 -0.93 3.84 -11.55
C LEU A 124 0.34 3.32 -10.87
N LEU A 125 0.31 3.17 -9.54
CA LEU A 125 1.46 2.67 -8.78
C LEU A 125 1.89 1.28 -9.25
N SER A 126 0.94 0.37 -9.41
CA SER A 126 1.29 -1.00 -9.81
C SER A 126 1.95 -1.04 -11.19
N ARG A 127 1.51 -0.18 -12.13
CA ARG A 127 2.10 -0.14 -13.47
C ARG A 127 3.50 0.44 -13.47
N ILE A 128 3.70 1.55 -12.78
CA ILE A 128 4.98 2.26 -12.76
C ILE A 128 6.07 1.39 -12.12
N LYS A 129 5.79 0.80 -10.97
CA LYS A 129 6.77 -0.03 -10.27
C LYS A 129 7.10 -1.29 -11.04
N ARG A 130 6.11 -1.88 -11.70
CA ARG A 130 6.36 -3.05 -12.55
C ARG A 130 7.31 -2.72 -13.70
N LEU A 131 7.12 -1.57 -14.34
CA LEU A 131 8.00 -1.13 -15.42
C LEU A 131 9.42 -0.86 -14.93
N GLU A 132 9.56 -0.22 -13.78
CA GLU A 132 10.87 0.03 -13.17
C GLU A 132 11.58 -1.29 -12.85
N TYR A 133 10.84 -2.25 -12.29
CA TYR A 133 11.40 -3.55 -11.94
C TYR A 133 11.84 -4.32 -13.19
N ASP A 134 11.03 -4.31 -14.24
CA ASP A 134 11.33 -5.01 -15.48
C ASP A 134 12.56 -4.43 -16.20
N ARG A 135 12.83 -3.15 -15.99
CA ARG A 135 14.03 -2.50 -16.55
C ARG A 135 15.30 -2.88 -15.79
N GLY A 136 15.15 -3.07 -14.50
CA GLY A 136 16.27 -3.31 -13.62
C GLY A 136 16.83 -4.68 -13.75
#